data_00af8a0db0f933e2fbcd419f45069bff
#
_entry.id   00af8a0db0f933e2fbcd419f45069bff
#
_cell.length_a   1.000
_cell.length_b   1.000
_cell.length_c   1.000
_cell.angle_alpha   90.00
_cell.angle_beta   90.00
_cell.angle_gamma   90.00
#
_symmetry.space_group_name_H-M   'P 1'
#
loop_
_entity.id
_entity.type
_entity.pdbx_description
1 polymer ?
#
loop_
_entity_poly.entity_id
_entity_poly.type
_entity_poly.pdbx_seq_one_letter_code
_entity_poly.pdbx_strand_id
1 'polypeptide(L)'
;MKNLIYGTCALLLALFVVSACTKGGLGGPAGQLKASAYKVAIGQPDSLLLNGAKTTDSVHWSVSPAGFDSIITKNNVALLFFKKAGTYQVTATDPPMAPATVSITVTDSVYHPKTTYTNLPLTTDQITLVPYYHAFADSSYLSFVAQTHNYYCSNSELSVADSLVNNRYGIHFLYVSQPNPCVLGQTPIAAVLNFTQNQPVLLPNGTYPLSVTLNGTTYTGTIVATSSTITFNWNYTSGVLISPKQINR
;
A
#
# COMPACT_ATOMS: atom_id res chain seq x y z
N MET A 1 -3.12 -22.43 -2.68
CA MET A 1 -3.42 -21.11 -3.29
C MET A 1 -2.55 -19.97 -2.77
N LYS A 2 -2.19 -19.87 -1.47
CA LYS A 2 -1.26 -18.83 -0.96
C LYS A 2 0.10 -18.78 -1.69
N ASN A 3 0.69 -19.92 -1.97
CA ASN A 3 2.02 -20.01 -2.61
C ASN A 3 2.01 -19.58 -4.09
N LEU A 4 0.86 -19.64 -4.77
CA LEU A 4 0.73 -19.23 -6.17
C LEU A 4 0.73 -17.71 -6.33
N ILE A 5 0.13 -17.00 -5.37
CA ILE A 5 0.04 -15.52 -5.38
C ILE A 5 1.42 -14.89 -5.13
N TYR A 6 2.21 -15.47 -4.22
CA TYR A 6 3.58 -15.00 -3.99
C TYR A 6 4.50 -15.24 -5.20
N GLY A 7 4.30 -16.34 -5.91
CA GLY A 7 5.05 -16.66 -7.12
C GLY A 7 4.78 -15.66 -8.25
N THR A 8 3.54 -15.26 -8.45
CA THR A 8 3.16 -14.30 -9.51
C THR A 8 3.58 -12.87 -9.22
N CYS A 9 3.50 -12.41 -7.98
CA CYS A 9 4.01 -11.09 -7.58
C CYS A 9 5.54 -11.00 -7.68
N ALA A 10 6.26 -12.04 -7.25
CA ALA A 10 7.72 -12.09 -7.38
C ALA A 10 8.17 -12.12 -8.85
N LEU A 11 7.44 -12.81 -9.72
CA LEU A 11 7.75 -12.89 -11.14
C LEU A 11 7.50 -11.55 -11.86
N LEU A 12 6.44 -10.83 -11.50
CA LEU A 12 6.16 -9.48 -12.02
C LEU A 12 7.22 -8.47 -11.56
N LEU A 13 7.66 -8.53 -10.30
CA LEU A 13 8.74 -7.67 -9.80
C LEU A 13 10.07 -7.96 -10.50
N ALA A 14 10.39 -9.24 -10.73
CA ALA A 14 11.58 -9.64 -11.45
C ALA A 14 11.58 -9.14 -12.90
N LEU A 15 10.44 -9.14 -13.57
CA LEU A 15 10.30 -8.59 -14.94
C LEU A 15 10.51 -7.07 -14.99
N PHE A 16 10.07 -6.34 -13.96
CA PHE A 16 10.30 -4.89 -13.86
C PHE A 16 11.76 -4.56 -13.57
N VAL A 17 12.42 -5.32 -12.70
CA VAL A 17 13.85 -5.12 -12.37
C VAL A 17 14.72 -5.42 -13.59
N VAL A 18 14.42 -6.46 -14.37
CA VAL A 18 15.15 -6.79 -15.59
C VAL A 18 14.92 -5.70 -16.66
N SER A 19 13.72 -5.12 -16.75
CA SER A 19 13.42 -4.03 -17.70
C SER A 19 14.10 -2.70 -17.29
N ALA A 20 14.27 -2.43 -16.00
CA ALA A 20 14.98 -1.23 -15.52
C ALA A 20 16.51 -1.33 -15.70
N CYS A 21 17.07 -2.53 -15.65
CA CYS A 21 18.51 -2.76 -15.86
C CYS A 21 18.92 -2.82 -17.33
N THR A 22 17.99 -2.98 -18.29
CA THR A 22 18.34 -3.06 -19.73
C THR A 22 18.81 -1.73 -20.33
N LYS A 23 18.69 -0.61 -19.64
CA LYS A 23 19.31 0.67 -20.05
C LYS A 23 20.79 0.80 -19.71
N GLY A 24 21.38 -0.12 -18.95
CA GLY A 24 22.80 -0.20 -18.65
C GLY A 24 23.34 -1.58 -18.98
N GLY A 25 23.60 -1.84 -20.26
CA GLY A 25 24.37 -2.95 -20.84
C GLY A 25 24.72 -4.14 -19.93
N LEU A 26 23.81 -5.11 -19.76
CA LEU A 26 24.15 -6.47 -19.31
C LEU A 26 24.80 -7.31 -20.41
N GLY A 27 25.33 -6.69 -21.47
CA GLY A 27 26.12 -7.34 -22.51
C GLY A 27 27.48 -7.75 -21.98
N GLY A 28 27.61 -9.01 -21.48
CA GLY A 28 28.88 -9.67 -21.21
C GLY A 28 29.18 -10.73 -22.26
N PRO A 29 30.39 -11.29 -22.32
CA PRO A 29 30.71 -12.41 -23.18
C PRO A 29 29.79 -13.63 -22.93
N ALA A 30 29.54 -14.42 -24.01
CA ALA A 30 28.72 -15.62 -23.89
C ALA A 30 29.26 -16.58 -22.83
N GLY A 31 28.38 -17.26 -22.10
CA GLY A 31 28.75 -18.14 -20.98
C GLY A 31 29.12 -17.42 -19.70
N GLN A 32 28.86 -16.12 -19.56
CA GLN A 32 29.07 -15.39 -18.32
C GLN A 32 27.81 -15.32 -17.50
N LEU A 33 27.88 -15.73 -16.24
CA LEU A 33 26.79 -15.58 -15.27
C LEU A 33 26.95 -14.24 -14.54
N LYS A 34 25.89 -13.42 -14.54
CA LYS A 34 25.81 -12.15 -13.82
C LYS A 34 24.72 -12.22 -12.78
N ALA A 35 24.99 -11.70 -11.57
CA ALA A 35 24.03 -11.45 -10.52
C ALA A 35 23.66 -9.95 -10.47
N SER A 36 22.43 -9.60 -10.06
CA SER A 36 22.04 -8.22 -9.82
C SER A 36 22.78 -7.65 -8.59
N ALA A 37 23.11 -8.49 -7.62
CA ALA A 37 23.97 -8.16 -6.48
C ALA A 37 24.85 -9.34 -6.09
N TYR A 38 26.07 -9.07 -5.65
CA TYR A 38 27.01 -10.10 -5.15
C TYR A 38 27.02 -10.16 -3.62
N LYS A 39 26.27 -9.26 -2.97
CA LYS A 39 26.04 -9.24 -1.53
C LYS A 39 24.57 -8.89 -1.28
N VAL A 40 23.86 -9.77 -0.60
CA VAL A 40 22.41 -9.65 -0.34
C VAL A 40 22.08 -9.96 1.12
N ALA A 41 20.92 -9.56 1.58
CA ALA A 41 20.36 -9.92 2.88
C ALA A 41 19.54 -11.23 2.79
N ILE A 42 19.27 -11.87 3.92
CA ILE A 42 18.37 -13.03 3.99
C ILE A 42 17.01 -12.64 3.46
N GLY A 43 16.47 -13.43 2.50
CA GLY A 43 15.17 -13.19 1.85
C GLY A 43 15.16 -12.09 0.79
N GLN A 44 16.30 -11.41 0.53
CA GLN A 44 16.40 -10.46 -0.55
C GLN A 44 16.38 -11.15 -1.91
N PRO A 45 15.52 -10.75 -2.86
CA PRO A 45 15.56 -11.28 -4.21
C PRO A 45 16.85 -10.87 -4.93
N ASP A 46 17.51 -11.83 -5.55
CA ASP A 46 18.66 -11.61 -6.43
C ASP A 46 18.41 -12.23 -7.78
N SER A 47 18.51 -11.42 -8.84
CA SER A 47 18.29 -11.87 -10.22
C SER A 47 19.60 -12.22 -10.86
N LEU A 48 19.69 -13.44 -11.43
CA LEU A 48 20.84 -13.91 -12.18
C LEU A 48 20.49 -14.09 -13.64
N LEU A 49 21.42 -13.74 -14.51
CA LEU A 49 21.30 -13.86 -15.97
C LEU A 49 22.51 -14.62 -16.52
N LEU A 50 22.26 -15.70 -17.25
CA LEU A 50 23.28 -16.38 -18.06
C LEU A 50 23.34 -15.72 -19.44
N ASN A 51 24.40 -14.98 -19.70
CA ASN A 51 24.64 -14.35 -20.98
C ASN A 51 25.00 -15.39 -22.05
N GLY A 52 24.46 -15.22 -23.25
CA GLY A 52 24.73 -16.08 -24.41
C GLY A 52 23.83 -17.31 -24.50
N ALA A 53 23.13 -17.70 -23.44
CA ALA A 53 22.04 -18.67 -23.54
C ALA A 53 20.86 -18.05 -24.32
N LYS A 54 20.18 -18.83 -25.14
CA LYS A 54 18.98 -18.37 -25.84
C LYS A 54 17.86 -18.18 -24.82
N THR A 55 16.99 -17.21 -25.07
CA THR A 55 15.85 -16.93 -24.18
C THR A 55 14.82 -18.06 -24.13
N THR A 56 14.92 -19.05 -25.00
CA THR A 56 14.08 -20.26 -25.05
C THR A 56 14.72 -21.46 -24.38
N ASP A 57 16.01 -21.38 -24.01
CA ASP A 57 16.76 -22.52 -23.47
C ASP A 57 16.38 -22.80 -22.03
N SER A 58 16.35 -24.08 -21.65
CA SER A 58 16.17 -24.53 -20.26
C SER A 58 17.53 -24.60 -19.59
N VAL A 59 17.95 -23.51 -18.95
CA VAL A 59 19.19 -23.47 -18.20
C VAL A 59 19.04 -24.25 -16.89
N HIS A 60 19.99 -25.13 -16.57
CA HIS A 60 20.06 -25.80 -15.29
C HIS A 60 20.78 -24.95 -14.26
N TRP A 61 20.12 -24.72 -13.15
CA TRP A 61 20.63 -23.91 -12.05
C TRP A 61 20.90 -24.75 -10.82
N SER A 62 22.01 -24.50 -10.14
CA SER A 62 22.34 -25.12 -8.87
C SER A 62 22.98 -24.15 -7.91
N VAL A 63 22.76 -24.38 -6.61
CA VAL A 63 23.28 -23.54 -5.52
C VAL A 63 24.03 -24.45 -4.52
N SER A 64 25.22 -24.05 -4.11
CA SER A 64 26.02 -24.74 -3.12
C SER A 64 26.48 -23.77 -2.02
N PRO A 65 26.32 -24.09 -0.73
CA PRO A 65 25.66 -25.30 -0.19
C PRO A 65 24.16 -25.30 -0.47
N ALA A 66 23.58 -26.46 -0.73
CA ALA A 66 22.18 -26.66 -1.08
C ALA A 66 21.26 -26.61 0.15
N GLY A 67 19.95 -26.35 -0.08
CA GLY A 67 18.90 -26.44 0.95
C GLY A 67 18.66 -25.16 1.71
N PHE A 68 19.40 -24.07 1.44
CA PHE A 68 19.24 -22.76 2.09
C PHE A 68 18.76 -21.67 1.13
N ASP A 69 18.20 -22.05 0.00
CA ASP A 69 17.71 -21.16 -1.04
C ASP A 69 16.30 -21.53 -1.49
N SER A 70 15.67 -20.62 -2.22
CA SER A 70 14.54 -20.87 -3.09
C SER A 70 14.86 -20.23 -4.43
N ILE A 71 14.68 -20.99 -5.52
CA ILE A 71 14.99 -20.55 -6.87
C ILE A 71 13.74 -20.60 -7.75
N ILE A 72 13.49 -19.53 -8.49
CA ILE A 72 12.47 -19.45 -9.53
C ILE A 72 13.21 -19.21 -10.85
N THR A 73 13.02 -20.10 -11.81
CA THR A 73 13.73 -20.04 -13.08
C THR A 73 12.79 -19.76 -14.25
N LYS A 74 13.25 -18.96 -15.19
CA LYS A 74 12.57 -18.73 -16.46
C LYS A 74 13.64 -18.54 -17.53
N ASN A 75 13.75 -19.53 -18.45
CA ASN A 75 14.72 -19.51 -19.54
C ASN A 75 16.17 -19.37 -19.00
N ASN A 76 16.88 -18.33 -19.41
CA ASN A 76 18.24 -18.00 -19.02
C ASN A 76 18.33 -17.07 -17.78
N VAL A 77 17.22 -16.87 -17.05
CA VAL A 77 17.13 -16.04 -15.84
C VAL A 77 16.74 -16.90 -14.65
N ALA A 78 17.37 -16.64 -13.50
CA ALA A 78 16.95 -17.16 -12.20
C ALA A 78 16.72 -16.03 -11.21
N LEU A 79 15.72 -16.21 -10.34
CA LEU A 79 15.49 -15.36 -9.17
C LEU A 79 15.72 -16.21 -7.92
N LEU A 80 16.70 -15.83 -7.12
CA LEU A 80 17.09 -16.52 -5.91
C LEU A 80 16.68 -15.75 -4.65
N PHE A 81 16.34 -16.52 -3.60
CA PHE A 81 16.08 -16.04 -2.26
C PHE A 81 16.86 -16.93 -1.28
N PHE A 82 17.81 -16.38 -0.55
CA PHE A 82 18.58 -17.14 0.43
C PHE A 82 17.92 -17.06 1.81
N LYS A 83 17.89 -18.21 2.50
CA LYS A 83 17.24 -18.36 3.82
C LYS A 83 18.20 -18.30 4.99
N LYS A 84 19.51 -18.30 4.73
CA LYS A 84 20.56 -18.31 5.76
C LYS A 84 21.77 -17.51 5.30
N ALA A 85 22.41 -16.83 6.24
CA ALA A 85 23.67 -16.14 5.99
C ALA A 85 24.78 -17.13 5.61
N GLY A 86 25.68 -16.71 4.73
CA GLY A 86 26.78 -17.52 4.24
C GLY A 86 27.25 -17.08 2.86
N THR A 87 28.22 -17.80 2.32
CA THR A 87 28.69 -17.64 0.94
C THR A 87 28.19 -18.80 0.10
N TYR A 88 27.58 -18.49 -1.02
CA TYR A 88 26.96 -19.45 -1.93
C TYR A 88 27.59 -19.36 -3.30
N GLN A 89 27.83 -20.53 -3.92
CA GLN A 89 28.21 -20.63 -5.32
C GLN A 89 26.95 -20.96 -6.13
N VAL A 90 26.59 -20.10 -7.05
CA VAL A 90 25.48 -20.34 -7.99
C VAL A 90 26.07 -20.70 -9.33
N THR A 91 25.66 -21.84 -9.87
CA THR A 91 26.12 -22.34 -11.18
C THR A 91 24.95 -22.45 -12.13
N ALA A 92 25.14 -21.94 -13.34
CA ALA A 92 24.23 -22.09 -14.45
C ALA A 92 24.89 -22.94 -15.54
N THR A 93 24.15 -23.93 -16.07
CA THR A 93 24.64 -24.83 -17.11
C THR A 93 23.66 -24.89 -18.26
N ASP A 94 24.15 -24.61 -19.47
CA ASP A 94 23.40 -24.64 -20.73
C ASP A 94 24.27 -25.28 -21.82
N PRO A 95 24.26 -26.64 -22.00
CA PRO A 95 25.07 -27.30 -23.02
C PRO A 95 24.77 -26.82 -24.43
N PRO A 96 25.76 -26.55 -25.32
CA PRO A 96 27.17 -26.94 -25.16
C PRO A 96 28.09 -25.93 -24.45
N MET A 97 27.54 -24.86 -23.85
CA MET A 97 28.37 -23.89 -23.14
C MET A 97 28.95 -24.49 -21.85
N ALA A 98 30.16 -24.04 -21.49
CA ALA A 98 30.76 -24.40 -20.23
C ALA A 98 29.91 -23.85 -19.05
N PRO A 99 29.83 -24.58 -17.92
CA PRO A 99 29.16 -24.09 -16.74
C PRO A 99 29.72 -22.73 -16.26
N ALA A 100 28.84 -21.80 -15.97
CA ALA A 100 29.20 -20.49 -15.45
C ALA A 100 28.84 -20.40 -13.96
N THR A 101 29.76 -19.90 -13.15
CA THR A 101 29.58 -19.83 -11.68
C THR A 101 29.82 -18.43 -11.16
N VAL A 102 29.01 -18.04 -10.16
CA VAL A 102 29.16 -16.77 -9.42
C VAL A 102 29.06 -17.02 -7.92
N SER A 103 29.83 -16.25 -7.14
CA SER A 103 29.79 -16.29 -5.68
C SER A 103 28.90 -15.16 -5.16
N ILE A 104 27.94 -15.49 -4.28
CA ILE A 104 27.05 -14.52 -3.62
C ILE A 104 27.24 -14.63 -2.11
N THR A 105 27.48 -13.51 -1.46
CA THR A 105 27.57 -13.42 0.00
C THR A 105 26.22 -12.97 0.56
N VAL A 106 25.66 -13.77 1.45
CA VAL A 106 24.41 -13.47 2.16
C VAL A 106 24.74 -13.00 3.57
N THR A 107 24.36 -11.77 3.91
CA THR A 107 24.53 -11.24 5.26
C THR A 107 23.50 -11.80 6.22
N ASP A 108 23.72 -11.65 7.52
CA ASP A 108 22.80 -12.05 8.59
C ASP A 108 21.60 -11.09 8.75
N SER A 109 21.61 -9.95 8.05
CA SER A 109 20.46 -9.03 8.03
C SER A 109 19.27 -9.63 7.23
N VAL A 110 18.07 -9.39 7.71
CA VAL A 110 16.83 -9.79 7.01
C VAL A 110 16.38 -8.67 6.07
N TYR A 111 16.05 -9.03 4.84
CA TYR A 111 15.53 -8.09 3.87
C TYR A 111 14.11 -7.67 4.22
N HIS A 112 13.91 -6.38 4.37
CA HIS A 112 12.59 -5.77 4.47
C HIS A 112 12.30 -4.99 3.19
N PRO A 113 11.34 -5.42 2.37
CA PRO A 113 11.00 -4.69 1.16
C PRO A 113 10.53 -3.28 1.52
N LYS A 114 11.01 -2.29 0.79
CA LYS A 114 10.56 -0.91 0.97
C LYS A 114 9.07 -0.83 0.60
N THR A 115 8.25 -0.47 1.59
CA THR A 115 6.83 -0.19 1.34
C THR A 115 6.71 1.05 0.45
N THR A 116 6.00 0.91 -0.64
CA THR A 116 5.56 2.04 -1.48
C THR A 116 4.09 2.30 -1.24
N TYR A 117 3.60 3.50 -1.56
CA TYR A 117 2.20 3.85 -1.41
C TYR A 117 1.62 4.23 -2.76
N THR A 118 0.38 3.81 -2.99
CA THR A 118 -0.39 4.16 -4.19
C THR A 118 -1.66 4.87 -3.76
N ASN A 119 -1.94 6.02 -4.37
CA ASN A 119 -3.17 6.75 -4.12
C ASN A 119 -4.29 6.18 -4.99
N LEU A 120 -5.29 5.59 -4.35
CA LEU A 120 -6.47 5.01 -4.99
C LEU A 120 -7.62 6.03 -4.95
N PRO A 121 -8.26 6.32 -6.09
CA PRO A 121 -9.41 7.21 -6.12
C PRO A 121 -10.63 6.57 -5.45
N LEU A 122 -11.51 7.37 -4.87
CA LEU A 122 -12.74 6.95 -4.19
C LEU A 122 -13.96 6.85 -5.15
N THR A 123 -13.74 6.69 -6.45
CA THR A 123 -14.76 6.85 -7.51
C THR A 123 -16.00 5.99 -7.37
N THR A 124 -15.90 4.83 -6.74
CA THR A 124 -17.01 3.89 -6.53
C THR A 124 -17.34 3.69 -5.05
N ASP A 125 -16.69 4.48 -4.18
CA ASP A 125 -16.88 4.32 -2.74
C ASP A 125 -18.05 5.15 -2.22
N GLN A 126 -18.56 4.71 -1.11
CA GLN A 126 -19.52 5.41 -0.26
C GLN A 126 -18.86 5.67 1.09
N ILE A 127 -19.05 6.85 1.63
CA ILE A 127 -18.50 7.21 2.93
C ILE A 127 -19.64 7.36 3.93
N THR A 128 -19.51 6.71 5.09
CA THR A 128 -20.39 6.95 6.23
C THR A 128 -19.69 7.84 7.24
N LEU A 129 -20.29 8.97 7.57
CA LEU A 129 -19.87 9.88 8.63
C LEU A 129 -20.63 9.52 9.92
N VAL A 130 -19.89 9.10 10.95
CA VAL A 130 -20.44 8.83 12.29
C VAL A 130 -20.10 10.04 13.17
N PRO A 131 -21.10 10.82 13.63
CA PRO A 131 -20.87 12.00 14.44
C PRO A 131 -20.63 11.64 15.91
N TYR A 132 -19.74 12.40 16.55
CA TYR A 132 -19.48 12.35 18.00
C TYR A 132 -19.45 13.76 18.58
N TYR A 133 -20.16 13.96 19.69
CA TYR A 133 -20.05 15.17 20.49
C TYR A 133 -19.15 14.91 21.69
N HIS A 134 -18.18 15.76 21.86
CA HIS A 134 -17.24 15.72 22.99
C HIS A 134 -17.54 16.91 23.91
N ALA A 135 -17.89 16.60 25.16
CA ALA A 135 -18.13 17.58 26.20
C ALA A 135 -17.06 17.47 27.29
N PHE A 136 -16.42 18.57 27.59
CA PHE A 136 -15.46 18.75 28.67
C PHE A 136 -15.92 19.88 29.58
N ALA A 137 -15.29 20.05 30.77
CA ALA A 137 -15.66 21.12 31.72
C ALA A 137 -15.64 22.52 31.07
N ASP A 138 -14.64 22.79 30.23
CA ASP A 138 -14.38 24.12 29.67
C ASP A 138 -14.45 24.18 28.13
N SER A 139 -14.80 23.08 27.49
CA SER A 139 -14.83 23.00 26.03
C SER A 139 -15.80 21.95 25.50
N SER A 140 -16.28 22.15 24.29
CA SER A 140 -17.03 21.10 23.58
C SER A 140 -16.85 21.25 22.06
N TYR A 141 -16.80 20.12 21.38
CA TYR A 141 -16.68 20.12 19.93
C TYR A 141 -17.37 18.92 19.29
N LEU A 142 -17.65 19.07 18.01
CA LEU A 142 -18.17 18.01 17.15
C LEU A 142 -17.02 17.40 16.34
N SER A 143 -16.97 16.09 16.29
CA SER A 143 -16.10 15.35 15.39
C SER A 143 -16.89 14.33 14.56
N PHE A 144 -16.26 13.79 13.53
CA PHE A 144 -16.81 12.67 12.78
C PHE A 144 -15.76 11.59 12.63
N VAL A 145 -16.19 10.33 12.65
CA VAL A 145 -15.44 9.22 12.09
C VAL A 145 -15.98 8.96 10.70
N ALA A 146 -15.16 9.19 9.69
CA ALA A 146 -15.48 8.86 8.30
C ALA A 146 -15.03 7.43 8.02
N GLN A 147 -15.91 6.59 7.51
CA GLN A 147 -15.62 5.19 7.18
C GLN A 147 -15.95 4.91 5.72
N THR A 148 -15.02 4.27 5.00
CA THR A 148 -15.24 3.77 3.64
C THR A 148 -16.18 2.57 3.65
N HIS A 149 -16.94 2.38 2.57
CA HIS A 149 -17.73 1.18 2.36
C HIS A 149 -16.91 0.11 1.64
N ASN A 150 -16.04 0.51 0.73
CA ASN A 150 -15.12 -0.39 0.06
C ASN A 150 -14.01 -0.85 1.01
N TYR A 151 -13.41 -2.01 0.68
CA TYR A 151 -12.35 -2.64 1.43
C TYR A 151 -11.00 -2.26 0.83
N TYR A 152 -10.08 -1.84 1.68
CA TYR A 152 -8.69 -1.48 1.34
C TYR A 152 -7.73 -2.26 2.24
N CYS A 153 -6.43 -2.24 1.94
CA CYS A 153 -5.46 -2.79 2.86
C CYS A 153 -5.62 -2.21 4.27
N SER A 154 -5.55 -3.06 5.29
CA SER A 154 -5.84 -2.68 6.69
C SER A 154 -4.95 -1.56 7.23
N ASN A 155 -3.78 -1.33 6.63
CA ASN A 155 -2.85 -0.25 6.95
C ASN A 155 -2.88 0.90 5.92
N SER A 156 -3.98 1.04 5.18
CA SER A 156 -4.22 2.19 4.31
C SER A 156 -4.73 3.38 5.11
N GLU A 157 -4.54 4.57 4.56
CA GLU A 157 -5.00 5.83 5.14
C GLU A 157 -6.01 6.50 4.23
N LEU A 158 -7.14 6.93 4.79
CA LEU A 158 -8.12 7.76 4.10
C LEU A 158 -7.63 9.22 4.15
N SER A 159 -7.21 9.73 3.00
CA SER A 159 -6.78 11.12 2.87
C SER A 159 -8.01 12.03 2.76
N VAL A 160 -8.14 12.91 3.73
CA VAL A 160 -9.27 13.83 3.86
C VAL A 160 -8.78 15.17 4.40
N ALA A 161 -9.35 16.26 3.90
CA ALA A 161 -9.19 17.60 4.44
C ALA A 161 -10.48 18.03 5.12
N ASP A 162 -10.38 18.55 6.33
CA ASP A 162 -11.51 19.13 7.07
C ASP A 162 -11.25 20.62 7.36
N SER A 163 -12.31 21.37 7.50
CA SER A 163 -12.24 22.80 7.78
C SER A 163 -13.48 23.29 8.52
N LEU A 164 -13.28 24.27 9.41
CA LEU A 164 -14.34 25.03 10.02
C LEU A 164 -14.04 26.54 9.85
N VAL A 165 -14.73 27.17 8.91
CA VAL A 165 -14.54 28.59 8.58
C VAL A 165 -15.88 29.30 8.63
N ASN A 166 -15.97 30.42 9.37
CA ASN A 166 -17.20 31.20 9.53
C ASN A 166 -18.40 30.32 9.93
N ASN A 167 -18.23 29.44 10.89
CA ASN A 167 -19.24 28.47 11.36
C ASN A 167 -19.75 27.51 10.27
N ARG A 168 -19.01 27.30 9.20
CA ARG A 168 -19.32 26.36 8.13
C ARG A 168 -18.35 25.18 8.20
N TYR A 169 -18.89 23.98 8.31
CA TYR A 169 -18.13 22.72 8.28
C TYR A 169 -17.91 22.29 6.84
N GLY A 170 -16.66 22.05 6.48
CA GLY A 170 -16.24 21.54 5.18
C GLY A 170 -15.45 20.25 5.33
N ILE A 171 -15.74 19.26 4.50
CA ILE A 171 -15.02 17.99 4.41
C ILE A 171 -14.73 17.72 2.94
N HIS A 172 -13.47 17.35 2.61
CA HIS A 172 -13.09 17.00 1.26
C HIS A 172 -12.31 15.69 1.25
N PHE A 173 -12.92 14.62 0.77
CA PHE A 173 -12.29 13.32 0.56
C PHE A 173 -11.45 13.33 -0.71
N LEU A 174 -10.18 12.93 -0.60
CA LEU A 174 -9.20 13.01 -1.67
C LEU A 174 -8.95 11.64 -2.31
N TYR A 175 -8.38 10.73 -1.56
CA TYR A 175 -7.99 9.38 -2.00
C TYR A 175 -7.73 8.47 -0.80
N VAL A 176 -7.51 7.19 -1.09
CA VAL A 176 -6.95 6.23 -0.14
C VAL A 176 -5.48 6.02 -0.48
N SER A 177 -4.59 6.30 0.47
CA SER A 177 -3.18 5.96 0.38
C SER A 177 -2.97 4.51 0.82
N GLN A 178 -2.77 3.61 -0.15
CA GLN A 178 -2.65 2.18 0.09
C GLN A 178 -1.21 1.71 -0.03
N PRO A 179 -0.67 0.97 0.96
CA PRO A 179 0.66 0.40 0.88
C PRO A 179 0.74 -0.77 -0.10
N ASN A 180 1.89 -0.90 -0.74
CA ASN A 180 2.23 -2.04 -1.58
C ASN A 180 3.57 -2.64 -1.08
N PRO A 181 3.61 -3.95 -0.73
CA PRO A 181 2.52 -4.93 -0.80
C PRO A 181 1.46 -4.78 0.29
N CYS A 182 0.23 -5.24 -0.01
CA CYS A 182 -0.86 -5.36 0.96
C CYS A 182 -0.69 -6.68 1.74
N VAL A 183 -0.15 -6.61 2.95
CA VAL A 183 0.21 -7.82 3.73
C VAL A 183 -0.77 -8.17 4.86
N LEU A 184 -1.58 -7.21 5.33
CA LEU A 184 -2.43 -7.35 6.52
C LEU A 184 -3.91 -7.66 6.22
N GLY A 185 -4.23 -8.02 4.96
CA GLY A 185 -5.62 -8.22 4.53
C GLY A 185 -6.33 -6.91 4.20
N GLN A 186 -7.65 -6.98 3.99
CA GLN A 186 -8.48 -5.85 3.58
C GLN A 186 -9.60 -5.60 4.58
N THR A 187 -9.90 -4.32 4.84
CA THR A 187 -10.99 -3.87 5.71
C THR A 187 -11.49 -2.49 5.22
N PRO A 188 -12.72 -2.08 5.56
CA PRO A 188 -13.09 -0.67 5.48
C PRO A 188 -12.12 0.15 6.34
N ILE A 189 -11.69 1.30 5.83
CA ILE A 189 -10.78 2.19 6.56
C ILE A 189 -11.52 3.40 7.09
N ALA A 190 -10.99 3.99 8.17
CA ALA A 190 -11.60 5.14 8.83
C ALA A 190 -10.60 6.27 9.03
N ALA A 191 -11.13 7.50 9.04
CA ALA A 191 -10.42 8.71 9.42
C ALA A 191 -11.23 9.51 10.45
N VAL A 192 -10.53 10.11 11.42
CA VAL A 192 -11.16 10.99 12.41
C VAL A 192 -11.04 12.44 11.93
N LEU A 193 -12.16 13.15 11.90
CA LEU A 193 -12.29 14.55 11.50
C LEU A 193 -12.59 15.38 12.73
N ASN A 194 -11.63 16.15 13.20
CA ASN A 194 -11.75 16.90 14.45
C ASN A 194 -11.97 18.40 14.25
N PHE A 195 -11.85 18.92 13.03
CA PHE A 195 -11.94 20.35 12.71
C PHE A 195 -11.08 21.23 13.63
N THR A 196 -9.89 20.75 13.98
CA THR A 196 -9.03 21.31 15.03
C THR A 196 -8.58 22.74 14.78
N GLN A 197 -8.66 23.20 13.55
CA GLN A 197 -8.41 24.59 13.21
C GLN A 197 -9.72 25.39 13.31
N ASN A 198 -9.77 26.33 14.24
CA ASN A 198 -10.89 27.28 14.44
C ASN A 198 -12.17 26.72 15.09
N GLN A 199 -12.08 25.63 15.85
CA GLN A 199 -13.22 25.22 16.68
C GLN A 199 -13.50 26.26 17.76
N PRO A 200 -14.76 26.64 17.99
CA PRO A 200 -15.12 27.42 19.16
C PRO A 200 -14.82 26.58 20.42
N VAL A 201 -14.44 27.27 21.51
CA VAL A 201 -14.22 26.62 22.82
C VAL A 201 -15.45 25.83 23.24
N LEU A 202 -16.64 26.37 22.94
CA LEU A 202 -17.93 25.69 23.14
C LEU A 202 -18.69 25.71 21.81
N LEU A 203 -19.34 24.60 21.45
CA LEU A 203 -20.24 24.56 20.32
C LEU A 203 -21.55 25.29 20.69
N PRO A 204 -21.83 26.52 20.22
CA PRO A 204 -23.05 27.21 20.58
C PRO A 204 -24.30 26.55 20.03
N ASN A 205 -25.49 26.87 20.59
CA ASN A 205 -26.75 26.53 19.95
C ASN A 205 -26.85 27.31 18.62
N GLY A 206 -27.28 26.63 17.56
CA GLY A 206 -27.35 27.26 16.25
C GLY A 206 -27.47 26.26 15.09
N THR A 207 -27.48 26.83 13.89
CA THR A 207 -27.51 26.06 12.65
C THR A 207 -26.21 26.32 11.89
N TYR A 208 -25.52 25.26 11.53
CA TYR A 208 -24.22 25.29 10.89
C TYR A 208 -24.32 24.61 9.52
N PRO A 209 -23.98 25.29 8.43
CA PRO A 209 -23.86 24.63 7.13
C PRO A 209 -22.79 23.54 7.14
N LEU A 210 -23.11 22.41 6.53
CA LEU A 210 -22.18 21.31 6.30
C LEU A 210 -22.06 21.04 4.81
N SER A 211 -20.83 20.97 4.31
CA SER A 211 -20.50 20.66 2.92
C SER A 211 -19.49 19.52 2.89
N VAL A 212 -19.77 18.47 2.13
CA VAL A 212 -18.88 17.32 1.97
C VAL A 212 -18.67 17.07 0.49
N THR A 213 -17.41 17.01 0.07
CA THR A 213 -17.03 16.69 -1.31
C THR A 213 -16.44 15.29 -1.40
N LEU A 214 -16.98 14.47 -2.28
CA LEU A 214 -16.51 13.14 -2.63
C LEU A 214 -16.51 13.00 -4.15
N ASN A 215 -15.39 12.65 -4.76
CA ASN A 215 -15.25 12.44 -6.21
C ASN A 215 -15.80 13.63 -7.06
N GLY A 216 -15.51 14.85 -6.67
CA GLY A 216 -15.97 16.05 -7.36
C GLY A 216 -17.46 16.40 -7.15
N THR A 217 -18.24 15.52 -6.51
CA THR A 217 -19.62 15.77 -6.13
C THR A 217 -19.68 16.41 -4.74
N THR A 218 -20.39 17.51 -4.61
CA THR A 218 -20.60 18.20 -3.33
C THR A 218 -21.97 17.89 -2.77
N TYR A 219 -22.00 17.37 -1.56
CA TYR A 219 -23.16 17.08 -0.73
C TYR A 219 -23.33 18.20 0.28
N THR A 220 -24.54 18.73 0.47
CA THR A 220 -24.77 19.84 1.39
C THR A 220 -25.93 19.58 2.34
N GLY A 221 -25.80 20.06 3.55
CA GLY A 221 -26.83 19.94 4.58
C GLY A 221 -26.58 20.92 5.72
N THR A 222 -27.21 20.67 6.87
CA THR A 222 -27.04 21.50 8.05
C THR A 222 -26.92 20.66 9.31
N ILE A 223 -26.14 21.16 10.26
CA ILE A 223 -26.02 20.67 11.63
C ILE A 223 -26.83 21.64 12.50
N VAL A 224 -27.82 21.15 13.22
CA VAL A 224 -28.62 21.95 14.15
C VAL A 224 -28.26 21.52 15.58
N ALA A 225 -27.59 22.40 16.30
CA ALA A 225 -27.24 22.18 17.71
C ALA A 225 -28.25 22.92 18.62
N THR A 226 -28.83 22.16 19.53
CA THR A 226 -29.70 22.68 20.63
C THR A 226 -29.00 22.48 21.97
N SER A 227 -29.66 22.77 23.07
CA SER A 227 -29.11 22.50 24.43
C SER A 227 -29.00 21.01 24.75
N SER A 228 -29.69 20.13 24.05
CA SER A 228 -29.77 18.69 24.38
C SER A 228 -29.42 17.76 23.22
N THR A 229 -29.49 18.24 21.97
CA THR A 229 -29.28 17.40 20.80
C THR A 229 -28.52 18.12 19.70
N ILE A 230 -27.88 17.32 18.86
CA ILE A 230 -27.31 17.74 17.59
C ILE A 230 -27.98 16.91 16.50
N THR A 231 -28.65 17.57 15.57
CA THR A 231 -29.40 16.96 14.45
C THR A 231 -28.75 17.30 13.12
N PHE A 232 -28.62 16.30 12.26
CA PHE A 232 -28.04 16.42 10.92
C PHE A 232 -29.17 16.38 9.86
N ASN A 233 -29.49 17.50 9.27
CA ASN A 233 -30.40 17.58 8.13
C ASN A 233 -29.65 17.15 6.87
N TRP A 234 -29.63 15.85 6.62
CA TRP A 234 -28.85 15.19 5.58
C TRP A 234 -29.71 14.16 4.86
N ASN A 235 -30.09 14.44 3.60
CA ASN A 235 -31.12 13.67 2.89
C ASN A 235 -30.55 12.69 1.85
N TYR A 236 -29.25 12.50 1.82
CA TYR A 236 -28.61 11.59 0.86
C TYR A 236 -28.73 10.15 1.33
N THR A 237 -28.93 9.24 0.35
CA THR A 237 -29.03 7.80 0.54
C THR A 237 -27.89 7.04 -0.15
N SER A 238 -26.99 7.77 -0.83
CA SER A 238 -25.79 7.23 -1.49
C SER A 238 -24.68 8.27 -1.48
N GLY A 239 -23.48 7.85 -1.80
CA GLY A 239 -22.27 8.67 -1.82
C GLY A 239 -21.79 8.99 -0.40
N VAL A 240 -22.27 10.07 0.21
CA VAL A 240 -21.94 10.40 1.60
C VAL A 240 -23.18 10.28 2.48
N LEU A 241 -23.08 9.44 3.49
CA LEU A 241 -24.13 9.20 4.48
C LEU A 241 -23.74 9.78 5.84
N ILE A 242 -24.74 10.16 6.65
CA ILE A 242 -24.55 10.48 8.06
C ILE A 242 -25.44 9.55 8.91
N SER A 243 -24.82 8.84 9.83
CA SER A 243 -25.50 7.91 10.72
C SER A 243 -24.83 7.83 12.10
N PRO A 244 -25.56 8.08 13.20
CA PRO A 244 -26.97 8.46 13.28
C PRO A 244 -27.20 9.92 12.82
N LYS A 245 -28.43 10.24 12.42
CA LYS A 245 -28.82 11.61 12.04
C LYS A 245 -29.10 12.53 13.23
N GLN A 246 -29.07 12.02 14.43
CA GLN A 246 -29.20 12.77 15.67
C GLN A 246 -28.36 12.13 16.76
N ILE A 247 -27.69 12.94 17.55
CA ILE A 247 -26.93 12.53 18.74
C ILE A 247 -27.31 13.39 19.93
N ASN A 248 -27.13 12.89 21.13
CA ASN A 248 -27.26 13.65 22.36
C ASN A 248 -26.06 14.61 22.52
N ARG A 249 -26.31 15.70 23.25
CA ARG A 249 -25.33 16.71 23.59
C ARG A 249 -24.99 16.71 25.07
#